data_f67d3e03e92d16d4a70221e152c3faf0
#
_entry.id   f67d3e03e92d16d4a70221e152c3faf0
#
_cell.length_a   1.000
_cell.length_b   1.000
_cell.length_c   1.000
_cell.angle_alpha   90.00
_cell.angle_beta   90.00
_cell.angle_gamma   90.00
#
_symmetry.space_group_name_H-M   'P 1'
#
loop_
_entity.id
_entity.type
_entity.pdbx_description
1 polymer ?
#
loop_
_entity_poly.entity_id
_entity_poly.type
_entity_poly.pdbx_seq_one_letter_code
_entity_poly.pdbx_strand_id
1 'polypeptide(L)'
;VDFFDRNSDGSTTVPETYQGLRALGVGRVLSGAAAVGINLMLARSTGAPWYSLTINNDNIHKAKHDSDTDVYDEQGNLDAAKFEEMFQKHDQNQDKALDKTEIEAMLEKNKESKKGRLASGGEFNLLLRIAGEDNGQGAKVLTRSRMESFYDGSLFFKLADELA
;
A
#
# COMPACT_ATOMS: atom_id res chain seq x y z
N VAL A 1 -8.20 2.63 -3.36
CA VAL A 1 -8.75 3.77 -2.60
C VAL A 1 -10.17 3.51 -2.14
N ASP A 2 -11.01 2.85 -2.91
CA ASP A 2 -12.43 2.64 -2.65
C ASP A 2 -12.74 2.02 -1.29
N PHE A 3 -11.87 1.17 -0.77
CA PHE A 3 -12.00 0.62 0.57
C PHE A 3 -11.99 1.71 1.67
N PHE A 4 -11.22 2.77 1.47
CA PHE A 4 -11.08 3.87 2.42
C PHE A 4 -12.11 4.99 2.19
N ASP A 5 -12.66 5.13 1.01
CA ASP A 5 -13.77 6.06 0.70
C ASP A 5 -15.09 5.47 1.21
N ARG A 6 -15.38 5.72 2.48
CA ARG A 6 -16.49 5.05 3.20
C ARG A 6 -17.86 5.56 2.82
N ASN A 7 -17.95 6.77 2.30
CA ASN A 7 -19.18 7.41 1.88
C ASN A 7 -19.35 7.46 0.35
N SER A 8 -18.32 6.99 -0.38
CA SER A 8 -18.27 6.95 -1.86
C SER A 8 -18.46 8.33 -2.50
N ASP A 9 -17.86 9.37 -1.91
CA ASP A 9 -17.92 10.74 -2.44
C ASP A 9 -16.76 11.12 -3.36
N GLY A 10 -15.87 10.18 -3.64
CA GLY A 10 -14.68 10.38 -4.49
C GLY A 10 -13.50 11.00 -3.75
N SER A 11 -13.58 11.09 -2.42
CA SER A 11 -12.50 11.60 -1.59
C SER A 11 -12.26 10.72 -0.36
N THR A 12 -11.05 10.75 0.17
CA THR A 12 -10.71 10.03 1.40
C THR A 12 -10.17 10.99 2.44
N THR A 13 -10.91 11.16 3.52
CA THR A 13 -10.57 12.02 4.66
C THR A 13 -9.75 11.28 5.72
N VAL A 14 -9.10 12.01 6.64
CA VAL A 14 -8.41 11.41 7.78
C VAL A 14 -9.32 10.51 8.65
N PRO A 15 -10.57 10.90 8.98
CA PRO A 15 -11.49 10.01 9.68
C PRO A 15 -11.79 8.71 8.93
N GLU A 16 -11.94 8.76 7.62
CA GLU A 16 -12.22 7.59 6.78
C GLU A 16 -11.00 6.67 6.69
N THR A 17 -9.80 7.23 6.51
CA THR A 17 -8.55 6.46 6.59
C THR A 17 -8.40 5.79 7.96
N TYR A 18 -8.70 6.53 9.04
CA TYR A 18 -8.71 5.96 10.39
C TYR A 18 -9.69 4.79 10.51
N GLN A 19 -10.92 4.95 10.05
CA GLN A 19 -11.95 3.90 10.12
C GLN A 19 -11.56 2.68 9.28
N GLY A 20 -11.01 2.88 8.08
CA GLY A 20 -10.49 1.81 7.23
C GLY A 20 -9.39 1.01 7.94
N LEU A 21 -8.39 1.69 8.52
CA LEU A 21 -7.32 1.04 9.28
C LEU A 21 -7.85 0.30 10.52
N ARG A 22 -8.89 0.83 11.18
CA ARG A 22 -9.56 0.15 12.28
C ARG A 22 -10.28 -1.13 11.84
N ALA A 23 -10.93 -1.09 10.68
CA ALA A 23 -11.57 -2.27 10.08
C ALA A 23 -10.54 -3.36 9.72
N LEU A 24 -9.30 -2.99 9.43
CA LEU A 24 -8.17 -3.90 9.20
C LEU A 24 -7.46 -4.35 10.50
N GLY A 25 -8.07 -4.15 11.67
CA GLY A 25 -7.53 -4.61 12.96
C GLY A 25 -6.39 -3.76 13.52
N VAL A 26 -6.03 -2.64 12.88
CA VAL A 26 -4.95 -1.76 13.37
C VAL A 26 -5.36 -1.08 14.68
N GLY A 27 -4.49 -1.07 15.68
CA GLY A 27 -4.74 -0.46 16.99
C GLY A 27 -5.03 1.05 16.90
N ARG A 28 -5.85 1.59 17.81
CA ARG A 28 -6.36 2.98 17.77
C ARG A 28 -5.28 4.05 17.59
N VAL A 29 -4.19 3.96 18.37
CA VAL A 29 -3.11 4.96 18.34
C VAL A 29 -2.39 4.94 16.99
N LEU A 30 -2.05 3.73 16.50
CA LEU A 30 -1.38 3.58 15.21
C LEU A 30 -2.28 3.99 14.06
N SER A 31 -3.59 3.65 14.09
CA SER A 31 -4.55 4.08 13.08
C SER A 31 -4.64 5.61 12.99
N GLY A 32 -4.63 6.30 14.13
CA GLY A 32 -4.65 7.77 14.15
C GLY A 32 -3.39 8.38 13.56
N ALA A 33 -2.23 7.91 13.97
CA ALA A 33 -0.95 8.41 13.45
C ALA A 33 -0.78 8.09 11.95
N ALA A 34 -1.11 6.87 11.54
CA ALA A 34 -1.01 6.45 10.14
C ALA A 34 -2.01 7.21 9.25
N ALA A 35 -3.25 7.41 9.70
CA ALA A 35 -4.25 8.16 8.94
C ALA A 35 -3.79 9.60 8.64
N VAL A 36 -3.25 10.29 9.64
CA VAL A 36 -2.72 11.65 9.43
C VAL A 36 -1.53 11.61 8.46
N GLY A 37 -0.59 10.69 8.64
CA GLY A 37 0.60 10.57 7.79
C GLY A 37 0.25 10.25 6.33
N ILE A 38 -0.61 9.27 6.09
CA ILE A 38 -1.07 8.87 4.75
C ILE A 38 -1.79 10.04 4.07
N ASN A 39 -2.76 10.65 4.75
CA ASN A 39 -3.49 11.76 4.17
C ASN A 39 -2.61 12.98 3.92
N LEU A 40 -1.64 13.29 4.78
CA LEU A 40 -0.69 14.38 4.57
C LEU A 40 0.17 14.16 3.30
N MET A 41 0.60 12.93 3.06
CA MET A 41 1.39 12.56 1.89
C MET A 41 0.55 12.60 0.60
N LEU A 42 -0.57 11.87 0.60
CA LEU A 42 -1.36 11.64 -0.60
C LEU A 42 -2.22 12.85 -1.00
N ALA A 43 -2.72 13.64 -0.04
CA ALA A 43 -3.51 14.82 -0.35
C ALA A 43 -2.77 15.80 -1.25
N ARG A 44 -1.49 16.05 -0.98
CA ARG A 44 -0.67 16.96 -1.80
C ARG A 44 -0.43 16.40 -3.21
N SER A 45 -0.14 15.11 -3.30
CA SER A 45 0.12 14.44 -4.58
C SER A 45 -1.14 14.35 -5.44
N THR A 46 -2.33 14.36 -4.83
CA THR A 46 -3.62 14.33 -5.52
C THR A 46 -4.21 15.73 -5.78
N GLY A 47 -3.44 16.80 -5.52
CA GLY A 47 -3.81 18.17 -5.86
C GLY A 47 -4.67 18.88 -4.81
N ALA A 48 -4.72 18.38 -3.58
CA ALA A 48 -5.42 19.07 -2.50
C ALA A 48 -4.70 20.37 -2.09
N PRO A 49 -5.45 21.40 -1.64
CA PRO A 49 -4.87 22.61 -1.07
C PRO A 49 -3.94 22.30 0.11
N TRP A 50 -2.93 23.16 0.33
CA TRP A 50 -1.90 22.93 1.36
C TRP A 50 -2.44 22.75 2.79
N TYR A 51 -3.62 23.28 3.07
CA TYR A 51 -4.31 23.18 4.36
C TYR A 51 -5.25 21.97 4.46
N SER A 52 -5.48 21.25 3.37
CA SER A 52 -6.37 20.07 3.34
C SER A 52 -5.56 18.78 3.50
N LEU A 53 -6.10 17.85 4.27
CA LEU A 53 -5.63 16.48 4.40
C LEU A 53 -6.59 15.50 3.72
N THR A 54 -7.39 15.97 2.76
CA THR A 54 -8.33 15.13 2.00
C THR A 54 -7.67 14.66 0.71
N ILE A 55 -7.66 13.37 0.49
CA ILE A 55 -7.13 12.74 -0.73
C ILE A 55 -8.23 12.82 -1.79
N ASN A 56 -7.89 13.30 -2.99
CA ASN A 56 -8.80 13.21 -4.14
C ASN A 56 -8.56 11.87 -4.84
N ASN A 57 -9.56 10.97 -4.78
CA ASN A 57 -9.45 9.61 -5.27
C ASN A 57 -9.32 9.56 -6.80
N ASP A 58 -9.98 10.47 -7.53
CA ASP A 58 -9.87 10.57 -8.99
C ASP A 58 -8.43 10.87 -9.46
N ASN A 59 -7.67 11.54 -8.61
CA ASN A 59 -6.30 11.93 -8.88
C ASN A 59 -5.25 11.01 -8.25
N ILE A 60 -5.64 9.89 -7.65
CA ILE A 60 -4.70 9.01 -6.95
C ILE A 60 -3.57 8.49 -7.86
N HIS A 61 -3.85 8.33 -9.16
CA HIS A 61 -2.85 7.98 -10.15
C HIS A 61 -1.72 9.00 -10.30
N LYS A 62 -1.95 10.26 -9.89
CA LYS A 62 -0.91 11.32 -9.87
C LYS A 62 0.00 11.22 -8.65
N ALA A 63 -0.41 10.47 -7.64
CA ALA A 63 0.41 10.19 -6.47
C ALA A 63 1.43 9.06 -6.73
N LYS A 64 1.90 8.93 -7.98
CA LYS A 64 3.00 8.03 -8.32
C LYS A 64 4.23 8.44 -7.50
N HIS A 65 4.69 7.50 -6.68
CA HIS A 65 5.90 7.67 -5.90
C HIS A 65 7.11 7.23 -6.72
N ASP A 66 8.29 7.71 -6.35
CA ASP A 66 9.59 7.26 -6.90
C ASP A 66 9.84 5.72 -6.77
N SER A 67 8.89 4.99 -6.21
CA SER A 67 8.89 3.53 -6.02
C SER A 67 7.90 2.80 -6.93
N ASP A 68 7.48 3.42 -8.05
CA ASP A 68 6.61 2.77 -9.03
C ASP A 68 7.25 1.46 -9.50
N THR A 69 6.54 0.37 -9.31
CA THR A 69 7.00 -0.98 -9.68
C THR A 69 6.71 -1.31 -11.14
N ASP A 70 6.14 -0.36 -11.89
CA ASP A 70 5.80 -0.46 -13.31
C ASP A 70 4.92 -1.70 -13.68
N VAL A 71 4.08 -2.12 -12.74
CA VAL A 71 3.23 -3.31 -12.88
C VAL A 71 1.87 -3.05 -13.53
N TYR A 72 1.61 -1.80 -13.94
CA TYR A 72 0.36 -1.42 -14.57
C TYR A 72 0.50 -1.23 -16.08
N ASP A 73 -0.60 -1.44 -16.80
CA ASP A 73 -0.71 -1.09 -18.21
C ASP A 73 -0.97 0.42 -18.41
N GLU A 74 -1.04 0.85 -19.68
CA GLU A 74 -1.32 2.26 -20.02
C GLU A 74 -2.71 2.74 -19.55
N GLN A 75 -3.63 1.83 -19.30
CA GLN A 75 -4.99 2.08 -18.84
C GLN A 75 -5.07 2.06 -17.30
N GLY A 76 -3.99 1.70 -16.59
CA GLY A 76 -3.92 1.63 -15.14
C GLY A 76 -4.43 0.32 -14.54
N ASN A 77 -4.62 -0.73 -15.35
CA ASN A 77 -4.96 -2.06 -14.86
C ASN A 77 -3.68 -2.84 -14.53
N LEU A 78 -3.77 -3.76 -13.59
CA LEU A 78 -2.66 -4.66 -13.26
C LEU A 78 -2.29 -5.52 -14.46
N ASP A 79 -1.05 -5.39 -14.93
CA ASP A 79 -0.47 -6.27 -15.94
C ASP A 79 0.13 -7.50 -15.26
N ALA A 80 -0.51 -8.65 -15.44
CA ALA A 80 -0.11 -9.89 -14.79
C ALA A 80 1.31 -10.36 -15.17
N ALA A 81 1.77 -10.07 -16.39
CA ALA A 81 3.12 -10.44 -16.84
C ALA A 81 4.18 -9.56 -16.17
N LYS A 82 3.96 -8.26 -16.13
CA LYS A 82 4.84 -7.31 -15.42
C LYS A 82 4.87 -7.57 -13.92
N PHE A 83 3.72 -7.89 -13.32
CA PHE A 83 3.66 -8.26 -11.91
C PHE A 83 4.49 -9.52 -11.63
N GLU A 84 4.34 -10.56 -12.45
CA GLU A 84 5.12 -11.79 -12.29
C GLU A 84 6.63 -11.55 -12.43
N GLU A 85 7.04 -10.77 -13.42
CA GLU A 85 8.44 -10.39 -13.60
C GLU A 85 8.98 -9.62 -12.38
N MET A 86 8.24 -8.64 -11.90
CA MET A 86 8.58 -7.86 -10.70
C MET A 86 8.71 -8.79 -9.49
N PHE A 87 7.73 -9.66 -9.26
CA PHE A 87 7.71 -10.55 -8.12
C PHE A 87 8.90 -11.51 -8.14
N GLN A 88 9.12 -12.23 -9.25
CA GLN A 88 10.24 -13.17 -9.41
C GLN A 88 11.62 -12.51 -9.29
N LYS A 89 11.74 -11.26 -9.73
CA LYS A 89 12.98 -10.50 -9.61
C LYS A 89 13.36 -10.20 -8.16
N HIS A 90 12.37 -10.11 -7.28
CA HIS A 90 12.58 -9.72 -5.89
C HIS A 90 12.42 -10.88 -4.89
N ASP A 91 11.74 -11.94 -5.23
CA ASP A 91 11.68 -13.20 -4.49
C ASP A 91 13.00 -13.98 -4.71
N GLN A 92 14.01 -13.64 -3.91
CA GLN A 92 15.37 -14.18 -4.09
C GLN A 92 15.50 -15.60 -3.57
N ASN A 93 14.76 -15.94 -2.53
CA ASN A 93 14.78 -17.27 -1.93
C ASN A 93 13.80 -18.25 -2.58
N GLN A 94 12.95 -17.78 -3.50
CA GLN A 94 11.96 -18.53 -4.28
C GLN A 94 10.91 -19.25 -3.41
N ASP A 95 10.53 -18.65 -2.28
CA ASP A 95 9.51 -19.18 -1.38
C ASP A 95 8.10 -18.70 -1.73
N LYS A 96 7.94 -17.92 -2.79
CA LYS A 96 6.69 -17.32 -3.29
C LYS A 96 6.10 -16.27 -2.34
N ALA A 97 6.95 -15.64 -1.57
CA ALA A 97 6.62 -14.54 -0.70
C ALA A 97 7.74 -13.48 -0.75
N LEU A 98 7.45 -12.27 -0.32
CA LEU A 98 8.47 -11.24 -0.13
C LEU A 98 8.60 -10.97 1.36
N ASP A 99 9.76 -11.23 1.90
CA ASP A 99 10.12 -10.85 3.26
C ASP A 99 10.48 -9.36 3.36
N LYS A 100 10.71 -8.90 4.58
CA LYS A 100 11.07 -7.49 4.82
C LYS A 100 12.34 -7.08 4.07
N THR A 101 13.33 -7.95 3.98
CA THR A 101 14.62 -7.65 3.34
C THR A 101 14.47 -7.54 1.82
N GLU A 102 13.68 -8.41 1.24
CA GLU A 102 13.37 -8.42 -0.19
C GLU A 102 12.53 -7.21 -0.59
N ILE A 103 11.54 -6.84 0.24
CA ILE A 103 10.76 -5.61 0.06
C ILE A 103 11.66 -4.37 0.16
N GLU A 104 12.54 -4.29 1.14
CA GLU A 104 13.50 -3.19 1.29
C GLU A 104 14.44 -3.10 0.07
N ALA A 105 14.92 -4.23 -0.43
CA ALA A 105 15.75 -4.28 -1.63
C ALA A 105 14.97 -3.87 -2.90
N MET A 106 13.70 -4.26 -3.01
CA MET A 106 12.80 -3.82 -4.07
C MET A 106 12.65 -2.31 -4.06
N LEU A 107 12.34 -1.76 -2.90
CA LEU A 107 12.18 -0.32 -2.72
C LEU A 107 13.48 0.46 -2.97
N GLU A 108 14.63 -0.07 -2.63
CA GLU A 108 15.92 0.58 -2.89
C GLU A 108 16.27 0.69 -4.37
N LYS A 109 15.94 -0.31 -5.17
CA LYS A 109 16.21 -0.32 -6.62
C LYS A 109 15.33 0.65 -7.39
N ASN A 110 14.13 0.93 -6.89
CA ASN A 110 13.12 1.74 -7.58
C ASN A 110 13.16 3.23 -7.16
N LYS A 111 14.18 3.68 -6.41
CA LYS A 111 14.21 5.02 -5.82
C LYS A 111 15.18 5.97 -6.47
N GLU A 112 14.67 7.12 -6.89
CA GLU A 112 15.47 8.28 -7.30
C GLU A 112 15.74 9.27 -6.15
N SER A 113 14.97 9.25 -5.05
CA SER A 113 15.11 10.23 -3.95
C SER A 113 15.14 9.65 -2.53
N LYS A 114 15.89 10.33 -1.62
CA LYS A 114 15.96 9.97 -0.20
C LYS A 114 14.62 10.19 0.56
N LYS A 115 13.76 11.09 0.09
CA LYS A 115 12.45 11.37 0.72
C LYS A 115 11.44 10.26 0.40
N GLY A 116 11.45 9.71 -0.80
CA GLY A 116 10.64 8.56 -1.19
C GLY A 116 10.94 7.31 -0.35
N ARG A 117 12.19 7.15 0.13
CA ARG A 117 12.61 6.03 0.98
C ARG A 117 11.85 5.92 2.30
N LEU A 118 11.72 7.04 3.03
CA LEU A 118 11.05 7.06 4.34
C LEU A 118 9.56 6.81 4.23
N ALA A 119 8.93 7.35 3.18
CA ALA A 119 7.51 7.18 2.95
C ALA A 119 7.16 5.73 2.56
N SER A 120 7.75 5.20 1.49
CA SER A 120 7.47 3.84 1.02
C SER A 120 7.89 2.74 2.01
N GLY A 121 8.99 2.92 2.74
CA GLY A 121 9.38 1.99 3.81
C GLY A 121 8.34 1.92 4.94
N GLY A 122 7.74 3.06 5.31
CA GLY A 122 6.66 3.11 6.31
C GLY A 122 5.38 2.42 5.83
N GLU A 123 5.01 2.64 4.59
CA GLU A 123 3.83 2.02 3.96
C GLU A 123 3.95 0.50 3.87
N PHE A 124 5.07 -0.02 3.39
CA PHE A 124 5.28 -1.47 3.31
C PHE A 124 5.45 -2.13 4.68
N ASN A 125 6.02 -1.46 5.68
CA ASN A 125 6.02 -1.97 7.05
C ASN A 125 4.60 -2.04 7.63
N LEU A 126 3.75 -1.06 7.34
CA LEU A 126 2.34 -1.12 7.72
C LEU A 126 1.62 -2.25 6.96
N LEU A 127 1.87 -2.39 5.66
CA LEU A 127 1.31 -3.46 4.84
C LEU A 127 1.71 -4.84 5.35
N LEU A 128 2.99 -5.08 5.65
CA LEU A 128 3.46 -6.31 6.30
C LEU A 128 2.75 -6.59 7.62
N ARG A 129 2.47 -5.56 8.40
CA ARG A 129 1.79 -5.71 9.69
C ARG A 129 0.34 -6.14 9.55
N ILE A 130 -0.41 -5.58 8.57
CA ILE A 130 -1.85 -5.82 8.39
C ILE A 130 -2.14 -6.99 7.46
N ALA A 131 -1.32 -7.22 6.46
CA ALA A 131 -1.53 -8.22 5.42
C ALA A 131 -0.50 -9.36 5.43
N GLY A 132 0.59 -9.22 6.20
CA GLY A 132 1.63 -10.23 6.24
C GLY A 132 1.17 -11.52 6.90
N GLU A 133 1.51 -12.64 6.28
CA GLU A 133 1.30 -14.00 6.79
C GLU A 133 2.55 -14.47 7.54
N ASP A 134 2.40 -15.40 8.49
CA ASP A 134 3.54 -15.98 9.19
C ASP A 134 4.21 -17.02 8.30
N ASN A 135 5.52 -16.92 8.10
CA ASN A 135 6.28 -17.88 7.30
C ASN A 135 6.62 -19.20 8.01
N GLY A 136 6.04 -19.43 9.19
CA GLY A 136 6.35 -20.61 10.02
C GLY A 136 7.65 -20.49 10.82
N GLN A 137 8.39 -19.39 10.67
CA GLN A 137 9.61 -19.08 11.42
C GLN A 137 9.44 -17.84 12.32
N GLY A 138 8.21 -17.35 12.44
CA GLY A 138 7.87 -16.17 13.24
C GLY A 138 8.14 -14.83 12.56
N ALA A 139 8.42 -14.83 11.26
CA ALA A 139 8.54 -13.62 10.46
C ALA A 139 7.30 -13.41 9.59
N LYS A 140 6.95 -12.13 9.40
CA LYS A 140 5.86 -11.73 8.48
C LYS A 140 6.38 -11.59 7.07
N VAL A 141 5.67 -12.18 6.11
CA VAL A 141 5.96 -12.11 4.68
C VAL A 141 4.70 -11.73 3.90
N LEU A 142 4.87 -11.09 2.76
CA LEU A 142 3.79 -10.85 1.80
C LEU A 142 3.82 -11.95 0.74
N THR A 143 2.89 -12.89 0.83
CA THR A 143 2.76 -13.94 -0.18
C THR A 143 2.44 -13.34 -1.54
N ARG A 144 2.77 -14.07 -2.62
CA ARG A 144 2.46 -13.65 -4.00
C ARG A 144 0.99 -13.24 -4.15
N SER A 145 0.07 -14.03 -3.57
CA SER A 145 -1.37 -13.75 -3.62
C SER A 145 -1.75 -12.44 -2.89
N ARG A 146 -1.12 -12.14 -1.74
CA ARG A 146 -1.34 -10.88 -1.01
C ARG A 146 -0.81 -9.69 -1.81
N MET A 147 0.37 -9.83 -2.41
CA MET A 147 0.95 -8.78 -3.26
C MET A 147 0.11 -8.52 -4.50
N GLU A 148 -0.35 -9.56 -5.19
CA GLU A 148 -1.25 -9.43 -6.34
C GLU A 148 -2.55 -8.72 -5.97
N SER A 149 -3.17 -9.13 -4.84
CA SER A 149 -4.37 -8.47 -4.31
C SER A 149 -4.14 -7.02 -3.88
N PHE A 150 -2.94 -6.67 -3.45
CA PHE A 150 -2.58 -5.29 -3.14
C PHE A 150 -2.56 -4.43 -4.41
N TYR A 151 -1.95 -4.92 -5.48
CA TYR A 151 -1.86 -4.20 -6.74
C TYR A 151 -3.19 -4.15 -7.50
N ASP A 152 -4.04 -5.18 -7.42
CA ASP A 152 -5.37 -5.17 -8.03
C ASP A 152 -6.43 -4.42 -7.19
N GLY A 153 -6.06 -3.97 -5.99
CA GLY A 153 -6.89 -3.17 -5.09
C GLY A 153 -7.88 -3.98 -4.24
N SER A 154 -7.91 -5.30 -4.35
CA SER A 154 -8.86 -6.18 -3.62
C SER A 154 -8.41 -6.53 -2.20
N LEU A 155 -7.12 -6.33 -1.86
CA LEU A 155 -6.53 -6.80 -0.61
C LEU A 155 -7.28 -6.35 0.64
N PHE A 156 -7.58 -5.07 0.74
CA PHE A 156 -8.18 -4.52 1.95
C PHE A 156 -9.62 -5.00 2.18
N PHE A 157 -10.37 -5.27 1.11
CA PHE A 157 -11.69 -5.88 1.20
C PHE A 157 -11.58 -7.32 1.71
N LYS A 158 -10.68 -8.13 1.16
CA LYS A 158 -10.42 -9.49 1.61
C LYS A 158 -10.01 -9.56 3.08
N LEU A 159 -9.11 -8.68 3.50
CA LEU A 159 -8.66 -8.61 4.90
C LEU A 159 -9.77 -8.21 5.87
N ALA A 160 -10.63 -7.28 5.48
CA ALA A 160 -11.77 -6.87 6.30
C ALA A 160 -12.78 -8.02 6.46
N ASP A 161 -13.02 -8.78 5.38
CA ASP A 161 -13.90 -9.95 5.41
C ASP A 161 -13.32 -11.09 6.28
N GLU A 162 -12.00 -11.27 6.30
CA GLU A 162 -11.31 -12.26 7.17
C GLU A 162 -11.41 -11.91 8.67
N LEU A 163 -11.63 -10.63 9.00
CA LEU A 163 -11.69 -10.13 10.38
C LEU A 163 -13.12 -9.94 10.90
N ALA A 164 -14.14 -10.08 10.04
CA ALA A 164 -15.54 -9.89 10.38
C ALA A 164 -16.15 -11.14 11.04
#